data_81c591d165c5896913f21371264edacb
#
_entry.id   81c591d165c5896913f21371264edacb
#
_cell.length_a   1.000
_cell.length_b   1.000
_cell.length_c   1.000
_cell.angle_alpha   90.00
_cell.angle_beta   90.00
_cell.angle_gamma   90.00
#
_symmetry.space_group_name_H-M   'P 1'
#
loop_
_entity.id
_entity.type
_entity.pdbx_description
1 polymer ?
#
loop_
_entity_poly.entity_id
_entity_poly.type
_entity_poly.pdbx_seq_one_letter_code
_entity_poly.pdbx_strand_id
1 'polypeptide(L)'
;MSVPATSDLTTLRAAYASGATTPEEVAREAMRRAEDTSRHPHVWIERLDPERVMAFVRALPAEPGLPLYGVPFAIKDNIDLAGIATTAACPGFAYIPTDSATVVERLIAAGAIPIGKTNLDQFATGLSGTRSPYGAPECVFHPEFISGGSSSGSAVAVAAGIVSFALGTDTAGSGRVPAAFNHIVGHKPTRGLWSCRGVFPACRSLDCPTVFALSCHDAGAVLEVLAAWDQADPFSRKAPEERPSFPDHFRFGVLRPSQREFFGDAAAAALYEEAIVRLASCGGEPVEFEYGPFAAAAALLYAGPWVGERRWAVGHFFDTHPDGMHPVVRQVIGAADKYDAVAAFEAQYRLAGYAQATRETWEAVDLLLLPTTGTIYRRDEILSDPVQLNSNLGWYTNFVNLLDLSALAVPAGFRENGLPFGVTLMAPAFHDQALLALGSRYHRALGGAAGLTGVRIEEQPLAPEPPDGILLAVVGAHLRGQPLNTQLTSRGARFIRETRTAPGYRLYALPNTTPAKPGLVRAPGFDGPGIELEVWSLSQAAFGSFVAEVPAPMVIGSVELADGSVVKSFLCEPYATEGAEEVTAFGGWLAYRRSLGA
;
A
#
# COMPACT_ATOMS: atom_id res chain seq x y z
N MET A 1 18.96 -12.18 -24.35
CA MET A 1 17.65 -11.53 -24.22
C MET A 1 17.87 -10.30 -23.34
N SER A 2 17.26 -9.17 -23.60
CA SER A 2 17.49 -7.96 -22.80
C SER A 2 16.44 -7.90 -21.68
N VAL A 3 16.90 -7.74 -20.44
CA VAL A 3 16.02 -7.41 -19.31
C VAL A 3 15.22 -6.15 -19.69
N PRO A 4 13.89 -6.08 -19.40
CA PRO A 4 13.09 -4.91 -19.68
C PRO A 4 13.75 -3.64 -19.13
N ALA A 5 13.72 -2.56 -19.91
CA ALA A 5 14.21 -1.26 -19.47
C ALA A 5 13.41 -0.72 -18.26
N THR A 6 12.16 -1.16 -18.14
CA THR A 6 11.21 -0.79 -17.10
C THR A 6 10.98 -1.96 -16.16
N SER A 7 10.75 -1.65 -14.88
CA SER A 7 10.59 -2.65 -13.82
C SER A 7 9.17 -2.64 -13.21
N ASP A 8 8.16 -2.10 -13.94
CA ASP A 8 6.77 -2.18 -13.50
C ASP A 8 6.26 -3.64 -13.55
N LEU A 9 5.29 -3.95 -12.70
CA LEU A 9 4.77 -5.32 -12.53
C LEU A 9 4.14 -5.86 -13.81
N THR A 10 3.47 -5.01 -14.59
CA THR A 10 2.80 -5.41 -15.83
C THR A 10 3.83 -5.88 -16.87
N THR A 11 4.87 -5.08 -17.07
CA THR A 11 5.96 -5.40 -18.00
C THR A 11 6.71 -6.65 -17.57
N LEU A 12 7.04 -6.78 -16.29
CA LEU A 12 7.74 -7.97 -15.76
C LEU A 12 6.90 -9.24 -15.92
N ARG A 13 5.61 -9.21 -15.56
CA ARG A 13 4.71 -10.35 -15.74
C ARG A 13 4.61 -10.80 -17.20
N ALA A 14 4.45 -9.86 -18.12
CA ALA A 14 4.43 -10.16 -19.56
C ALA A 14 5.74 -10.77 -20.05
N ALA A 15 6.88 -10.24 -19.60
CA ALA A 15 8.19 -10.74 -19.95
C ALA A 15 8.45 -12.17 -19.42
N TYR A 16 8.04 -12.47 -18.20
CA TYR A 16 8.11 -13.84 -17.65
C TYR A 16 7.18 -14.81 -18.37
N ALA A 17 5.94 -14.42 -18.64
CA ALA A 17 4.98 -15.25 -19.34
C ALA A 17 5.42 -15.60 -20.78
N SER A 18 6.11 -14.69 -21.45
CA SER A 18 6.63 -14.90 -22.80
C SER A 18 8.01 -15.59 -22.83
N GLY A 19 8.65 -15.79 -21.67
CA GLY A 19 10.03 -16.28 -21.60
C GLY A 19 11.08 -15.29 -22.11
N ALA A 20 10.72 -14.00 -22.23
CA ALA A 20 11.64 -12.95 -22.69
C ALA A 20 12.75 -12.65 -21.68
N THR A 21 12.50 -12.90 -20.39
CA THR A 21 13.50 -12.81 -19.31
C THR A 21 13.16 -13.80 -18.18
N THR A 22 14.05 -13.90 -17.21
CA THR A 22 13.91 -14.76 -16.04
C THR A 22 14.03 -13.95 -14.74
N PRO A 23 13.49 -14.43 -13.60
CA PRO A 23 13.71 -13.80 -12.29
C PRO A 23 15.19 -13.62 -11.95
N GLU A 24 16.07 -14.55 -12.38
CA GLU A 24 17.50 -14.46 -12.19
C GLU A 24 18.11 -13.26 -12.94
N GLU A 25 17.78 -13.10 -14.22
CA GLU A 25 18.27 -11.98 -15.03
C GLU A 25 17.80 -10.63 -14.48
N VAL A 26 16.53 -10.54 -14.06
CA VAL A 26 15.94 -9.33 -13.46
C VAL A 26 16.61 -9.00 -12.12
N ALA A 27 16.83 -10.00 -11.25
CA ALA A 27 17.52 -9.80 -9.98
C ALA A 27 18.97 -9.35 -10.18
N ARG A 28 19.71 -9.95 -11.12
CA ARG A 28 21.08 -9.53 -11.47
C ARG A 28 21.13 -8.10 -11.99
N GLU A 29 20.18 -7.70 -12.82
CA GLU A 29 20.11 -6.33 -13.33
C GLU A 29 19.75 -5.34 -12.21
N ALA A 30 18.82 -5.68 -11.29
CA ALA A 30 18.51 -4.84 -10.14
C ALA A 30 19.75 -4.66 -9.23
N MET A 31 20.50 -5.73 -8.96
CA MET A 31 21.77 -5.65 -8.21
C MET A 31 22.79 -4.74 -8.92
N ARG A 32 22.98 -4.91 -10.23
CA ARG A 32 23.90 -4.08 -11.02
C ARG A 32 23.52 -2.60 -10.97
N ARG A 33 22.21 -2.28 -11.06
CA ARG A 33 21.72 -0.89 -10.91
C ARG A 33 21.93 -0.37 -9.48
N ALA A 34 21.76 -1.22 -8.47
CA ALA A 34 21.99 -0.86 -7.08
C ALA A 34 23.49 -0.60 -6.78
N GLU A 35 24.41 -1.23 -7.51
CA GLU A 35 25.85 -1.00 -7.39
C GLU A 35 26.29 0.32 -8.04
N ASP A 36 25.60 0.79 -9.08
CA ASP A 36 25.91 2.05 -9.75
C ASP A 36 25.40 3.24 -8.95
N THR A 37 26.24 3.75 -8.07
CA THR A 37 25.97 4.94 -7.23
C THR A 37 26.34 6.26 -7.90
N SER A 38 26.80 6.24 -9.14
CA SER A 38 27.32 7.44 -9.84
C SER A 38 26.24 8.51 -10.09
N ARG A 39 25.01 8.07 -10.31
CA ARG A 39 23.85 8.94 -10.57
C ARG A 39 23.01 9.23 -9.35
N HIS A 40 22.85 8.25 -8.46
CA HIS A 40 22.00 8.31 -7.28
C HIS A 40 22.77 7.82 -6.06
N PRO A 41 23.65 8.67 -5.48
CA PRO A 41 24.42 8.31 -4.31
C PRO A 41 23.52 8.17 -3.06
N HIS A 42 24.03 7.47 -2.06
CA HIS A 42 23.45 7.41 -0.72
C HIS A 42 22.07 6.73 -0.62
N VAL A 43 21.61 6.00 -1.66
CA VAL A 43 20.32 5.30 -1.67
C VAL A 43 20.31 4.15 -0.67
N TRP A 44 21.42 3.43 -0.53
CA TRP A 44 21.53 2.20 0.25
C TRP A 44 22.32 2.40 1.54
N ILE A 45 21.85 1.79 2.62
CA ILE A 45 22.63 1.52 3.83
C ILE A 45 23.33 0.16 3.67
N GLU A 46 22.57 -0.86 3.22
CA GLU A 46 23.08 -2.21 3.02
C GLU A 46 22.52 -2.77 1.70
N ARG A 47 23.37 -3.23 0.81
CA ARG A 47 23.00 -4.05 -0.35
C ARG A 47 23.20 -5.50 0.02
N LEU A 48 22.23 -6.36 -0.30
CA LEU A 48 22.37 -7.77 0.02
C LEU A 48 23.49 -8.41 -0.80
N ASP A 49 24.19 -9.34 -0.17
CA ASP A 49 25.16 -10.19 -0.88
C ASP A 49 24.48 -10.89 -2.07
N PRO A 50 25.12 -10.92 -3.25
CA PRO A 50 24.55 -11.53 -4.46
C PRO A 50 24.07 -12.97 -4.27
N GLU A 51 24.83 -13.81 -3.52
CA GLU A 51 24.40 -15.18 -3.25
C GLU A 51 23.11 -15.23 -2.40
N ARG A 52 22.92 -14.28 -1.51
CA ARG A 52 21.71 -14.17 -0.70
C ARG A 52 20.50 -13.75 -1.55
N VAL A 53 20.67 -12.79 -2.46
CA VAL A 53 19.62 -12.43 -3.44
C VAL A 53 19.28 -13.64 -4.31
N MET A 54 20.30 -14.36 -4.81
CA MET A 54 20.10 -15.55 -5.62
C MET A 54 19.47 -16.72 -4.86
N ALA A 55 19.62 -16.77 -3.53
CA ALA A 55 18.91 -17.76 -2.72
C ALA A 55 17.39 -17.52 -2.74
N PHE A 56 16.92 -16.27 -2.69
CA PHE A 56 15.49 -15.94 -2.88
C PHE A 56 15.00 -16.31 -4.28
N VAL A 57 15.79 -16.06 -5.31
CA VAL A 57 15.46 -16.48 -6.70
C VAL A 57 15.29 -17.99 -6.79
N ARG A 58 16.23 -18.77 -6.24
CA ARG A 58 16.17 -20.25 -6.25
C ARG A 58 15.00 -20.82 -5.44
N ALA A 59 14.48 -20.07 -4.48
CA ALA A 59 13.30 -20.46 -3.69
C ALA A 59 11.97 -20.24 -4.41
N LEU A 60 11.95 -19.53 -5.55
CA LEU A 60 10.75 -19.34 -6.35
C LEU A 60 10.27 -20.68 -6.94
N PRO A 61 8.94 -20.90 -7.05
CA PRO A 61 8.42 -22.04 -7.79
C PRO A 61 8.80 -21.95 -9.28
N ALA A 62 8.85 -23.09 -9.96
CA ALA A 62 9.21 -23.14 -11.39
C ALA A 62 8.21 -22.39 -12.27
N GLU A 63 6.93 -22.42 -11.91
CA GLU A 63 5.86 -21.76 -12.66
C GLU A 63 5.51 -20.39 -12.05
N PRO A 64 5.32 -19.35 -12.86
CA PRO A 64 4.99 -18.00 -12.40
C PRO A 64 3.52 -17.91 -11.96
N GLY A 65 3.23 -18.34 -10.72
CA GLY A 65 1.87 -18.30 -10.15
C GLY A 65 1.71 -17.36 -8.95
N LEU A 66 2.81 -16.86 -8.38
CA LEU A 66 2.77 -15.97 -7.23
C LEU A 66 2.46 -14.51 -7.63
N PRO A 67 1.74 -13.74 -6.79
CA PRO A 67 1.33 -12.36 -7.10
C PRO A 67 2.48 -11.41 -7.44
N LEU A 68 3.66 -11.60 -6.80
CA LEU A 68 4.84 -10.77 -6.98
C LEU A 68 6.05 -11.59 -7.48
N TYR A 69 5.79 -12.64 -8.26
CA TYR A 69 6.79 -13.56 -8.76
C TYR A 69 7.97 -12.87 -9.43
N GLY A 70 9.16 -13.01 -8.84
CA GLY A 70 10.40 -12.47 -9.38
C GLY A 70 10.53 -10.94 -9.36
N VAL A 71 9.67 -10.22 -8.61
CA VAL A 71 9.66 -8.76 -8.58
C VAL A 71 10.72 -8.24 -7.60
N PRO A 72 11.73 -7.44 -8.02
CA PRO A 72 12.73 -6.89 -7.14
C PRO A 72 12.16 -5.74 -6.30
N PHE A 73 12.47 -5.72 -4.99
CA PHE A 73 12.05 -4.65 -4.09
C PHE A 73 13.14 -4.23 -3.10
N ALA A 74 12.97 -3.05 -2.51
CA ALA A 74 13.86 -2.51 -1.50
C ALA A 74 13.13 -2.32 -0.16
N ILE A 75 13.88 -2.34 0.93
CA ILE A 75 13.37 -2.32 2.30
C ILE A 75 13.98 -1.12 3.03
N LYS A 76 13.18 -0.19 3.55
CA LYS A 76 13.69 0.89 4.41
C LYS A 76 14.38 0.31 5.64
N ASP A 77 15.51 0.88 6.03
CA ASP A 77 16.39 0.28 7.04
C ASP A 77 15.89 0.37 8.49
N ASN A 78 14.66 0.76 8.70
CA ASN A 78 13.96 0.56 9.98
C ASN A 78 12.96 -0.62 9.94
N ILE A 79 12.96 -1.43 8.87
CA ILE A 79 12.13 -2.61 8.69
C ILE A 79 13.04 -3.84 8.67
N ASP A 80 12.76 -4.81 9.52
CA ASP A 80 13.60 -5.99 9.72
C ASP A 80 13.59 -6.95 8.53
N LEU A 81 14.79 -7.41 8.17
CA LEU A 81 15.02 -8.57 7.31
C LEU A 81 15.92 -9.53 8.08
N ALA A 82 15.46 -10.74 8.35
CA ALA A 82 16.17 -11.73 9.17
C ALA A 82 17.65 -11.90 8.78
N GLY A 83 18.53 -11.79 9.76
CA GLY A 83 19.99 -11.93 9.60
C GLY A 83 20.68 -10.79 8.84
N ILE A 84 19.99 -9.67 8.57
CA ILE A 84 20.58 -8.42 8.05
C ILE A 84 20.40 -7.32 9.08
N ALA A 85 21.44 -6.53 9.32
CA ALA A 85 21.39 -5.46 10.30
C ALA A 85 20.27 -4.45 10.02
N THR A 86 19.55 -4.08 11.05
CA THR A 86 18.65 -2.92 11.09
C THR A 86 19.32 -1.83 11.89
N THR A 87 19.62 -0.70 11.26
CA THR A 87 20.34 0.41 11.89
C THR A 87 19.46 1.62 12.16
N ALA A 88 18.31 1.73 11.51
CA ALA A 88 17.47 2.93 11.48
C ALA A 88 18.28 4.21 11.16
N ALA A 89 19.27 4.11 10.27
CA ALA A 89 20.28 5.13 9.95
C ALA A 89 21.11 5.59 11.17
N CYS A 90 21.32 4.72 12.15
CA CYS A 90 22.21 4.96 13.30
C CYS A 90 23.16 3.78 13.48
N PRO A 91 24.42 3.84 12.99
CA PRO A 91 25.35 2.70 13.04
C PRO A 91 25.57 2.13 14.45
N GLY A 92 25.61 3.00 15.46
CA GLY A 92 25.79 2.59 16.85
C GLY A 92 24.57 1.91 17.49
N PHE A 93 23.40 2.01 16.84
CA PHE A 93 22.14 1.38 17.28
C PHE A 93 21.89 0.02 16.64
N ALA A 94 22.71 -0.38 15.67
CA ALA A 94 22.48 -1.56 14.85
C ALA A 94 22.21 -2.84 15.66
N TYR A 95 21.22 -3.60 15.24
CA TYR A 95 20.95 -4.97 15.71
C TYR A 95 20.65 -5.91 14.53
N ILE A 96 20.86 -7.21 14.74
CA ILE A 96 20.57 -8.22 13.71
C ILE A 96 19.29 -8.96 14.13
N PRO A 97 18.16 -8.77 13.41
CA PRO A 97 16.93 -9.46 13.72
C PRO A 97 17.01 -10.95 13.37
N THR A 98 16.39 -11.81 14.21
CA THR A 98 16.25 -13.25 13.96
C THR A 98 15.14 -13.54 12.96
N ASP A 99 14.11 -12.71 12.95
CA ASP A 99 12.91 -12.84 12.13
C ASP A 99 12.74 -11.59 11.28
N SER A 100 12.15 -11.76 10.10
CA SER A 100 11.78 -10.61 9.26
C SER A 100 10.51 -9.95 9.78
N ALA A 101 10.33 -8.68 9.43
CA ALA A 101 9.04 -8.00 9.61
C ALA A 101 7.94 -8.73 8.86
N THR A 102 6.73 -8.80 9.42
CA THR A 102 5.57 -9.48 8.78
C THR A 102 5.35 -9.02 7.35
N VAL A 103 5.48 -7.72 7.08
CA VAL A 103 5.34 -7.18 5.72
C VAL A 103 6.42 -7.71 4.77
N VAL A 104 7.63 -7.94 5.24
CA VAL A 104 8.73 -8.51 4.44
C VAL A 104 8.51 -10.00 4.20
N GLU A 105 8.12 -10.75 5.24
CA GLU A 105 7.79 -12.17 5.12
C GLU A 105 6.70 -12.43 4.07
N ARG A 106 5.61 -11.64 4.11
CA ARG A 106 4.50 -11.76 3.16
C ARG A 106 4.91 -11.44 1.73
N LEU A 107 5.73 -10.41 1.52
CA LEU A 107 6.23 -10.06 0.18
C LEU A 107 7.13 -11.16 -0.39
N ILE A 108 8.04 -11.71 0.42
CA ILE A 108 8.89 -12.83 0.00
C ILE A 108 8.05 -14.07 -0.30
N ALA A 109 7.07 -14.39 0.54
CA ALA A 109 6.14 -15.50 0.31
C ALA A 109 5.29 -15.30 -0.96
N ALA A 110 5.01 -14.05 -1.34
CA ALA A 110 4.35 -13.69 -2.59
C ALA A 110 5.29 -13.70 -3.82
N GLY A 111 6.57 -14.03 -3.63
CA GLY A 111 7.57 -14.18 -4.70
C GLY A 111 8.42 -12.94 -4.97
N ALA A 112 8.33 -11.88 -4.16
CA ALA A 112 9.17 -10.70 -4.31
C ALA A 112 10.61 -10.96 -3.83
N ILE A 113 11.59 -10.32 -4.47
CA ILE A 113 13.02 -10.52 -4.24
C ILE A 113 13.62 -9.28 -3.59
N PRO A 114 14.06 -9.33 -2.31
CA PRO A 114 14.69 -8.19 -1.66
C PRO A 114 16.09 -7.95 -2.21
N ILE A 115 16.42 -6.68 -2.51
CA ILE A 115 17.71 -6.26 -3.07
C ILE A 115 18.60 -5.61 -2.00
N GLY A 116 18.02 -4.93 -1.02
CA GLY A 116 18.80 -4.26 0.01
C GLY A 116 17.98 -3.42 0.97
N LYS A 117 18.69 -2.81 1.93
CA LYS A 117 18.17 -1.90 2.95
C LYS A 117 18.48 -0.46 2.55
N THR A 118 17.44 0.38 2.43
CA THR A 118 17.56 1.75 1.94
C THR A 118 17.76 2.76 3.05
N ASN A 119 18.42 3.85 2.70
CA ASN A 119 18.70 4.99 3.59
C ASN A 119 17.43 5.76 3.99
N LEU A 120 17.50 6.42 5.13
CA LEU A 120 16.39 7.17 5.72
C LEU A 120 16.88 8.31 6.62
N ASP A 121 16.02 9.27 6.95
CA ASP A 121 16.27 10.14 8.10
C ASP A 121 16.35 9.29 9.37
N GLN A 122 17.39 9.49 10.17
CA GLN A 122 17.70 8.68 11.36
C GLN A 122 16.49 8.53 12.30
N PHE A 123 16.21 7.31 12.72
CA PHE A 123 15.05 6.92 13.53
C PHE A 123 13.71 7.38 12.93
N ALA A 124 13.62 7.41 11.58
CA ALA A 124 12.48 7.90 10.84
C ALA A 124 12.00 9.31 11.29
N THR A 125 12.94 10.16 11.74
CA THR A 125 12.67 11.47 12.32
C THR A 125 13.09 12.58 11.36
N GLY A 126 12.24 12.87 10.39
CA GLY A 126 12.43 13.90 9.37
C GLY A 126 11.52 13.69 8.17
N LEU A 127 11.46 14.73 7.31
CA LEU A 127 10.76 14.72 6.01
C LEU A 127 11.67 15.18 4.86
N SER A 128 12.95 15.45 5.15
CA SER A 128 13.89 16.00 4.17
C SER A 128 14.78 14.95 3.49
N GLY A 129 15.08 13.85 4.15
CA GLY A 129 16.06 12.85 3.69
C GLY A 129 17.52 13.28 3.93
N THR A 130 17.77 14.31 4.76
CA THR A 130 19.10 14.87 5.00
C THR A 130 19.70 14.47 6.34
N ARG A 131 18.98 13.74 7.19
CA ARG A 131 19.36 13.42 8.57
C ARG A 131 19.93 12.02 8.70
N SER A 132 20.94 11.69 7.89
CA SER A 132 21.58 10.37 7.89
C SER A 132 23.10 10.46 7.85
N PRO A 133 23.82 9.68 8.66
CA PRO A 133 25.28 9.59 8.59
C PRO A 133 25.78 8.83 7.35
N TYR A 134 24.89 8.13 6.64
CA TYR A 134 25.21 7.47 5.37
C TYR A 134 25.12 8.41 4.15
N GLY A 135 24.92 9.71 4.40
CA GLY A 135 24.71 10.72 3.37
C GLY A 135 23.23 10.96 3.08
N ALA A 136 22.95 11.92 2.20
CA ALA A 136 21.59 12.33 1.85
C ALA A 136 21.28 11.95 0.41
N PRO A 137 20.31 11.04 0.15
CA PRO A 137 19.80 10.83 -1.19
C PRO A 137 19.26 12.13 -1.80
N GLU A 138 19.38 12.26 -3.10
CA GLU A 138 19.04 13.46 -3.86
C GLU A 138 17.71 13.26 -4.61
N CYS A 139 16.99 14.34 -4.89
CA CYS A 139 15.88 14.31 -5.83
C CYS A 139 16.37 13.78 -7.19
N VAL A 140 15.69 12.77 -7.75
CA VAL A 140 16.16 12.13 -8.99
C VAL A 140 16.19 13.07 -10.20
N PHE A 141 15.41 14.15 -10.18
CA PHE A 141 15.35 15.15 -11.25
C PHE A 141 16.39 16.27 -11.09
N HIS A 142 16.70 16.64 -9.85
CA HIS A 142 17.61 17.74 -9.52
C HIS A 142 18.44 17.42 -8.27
N PRO A 143 19.73 17.09 -8.38
CA PRO A 143 20.56 16.65 -7.26
C PRO A 143 20.81 17.74 -6.20
N GLU A 144 20.57 19.00 -6.54
CA GLU A 144 20.67 20.11 -5.58
C GLU A 144 19.50 20.18 -4.60
N PHE A 145 18.39 19.47 -4.88
CA PHE A 145 17.19 19.45 -4.05
C PHE A 145 17.09 18.17 -3.22
N ILE A 146 16.34 18.27 -2.12
CA ILE A 146 16.08 17.14 -1.23
C ILE A 146 15.23 16.07 -1.94
N SER A 147 15.50 14.79 -1.65
CA SER A 147 14.65 13.67 -2.10
C SER A 147 13.35 13.55 -1.33
N GLY A 148 13.20 14.33 -0.24
CA GLY A 148 12.18 14.05 0.76
C GLY A 148 12.56 12.86 1.66
N GLY A 149 11.88 12.76 2.79
CA GLY A 149 12.13 11.79 3.85
C GLY A 149 10.85 11.47 4.65
N SER A 150 10.98 10.63 5.64
CA SER A 150 12.20 9.91 6.07
C SER A 150 12.57 8.73 5.16
N SER A 151 11.71 8.23 4.26
CA SER A 151 11.97 7.07 3.38
C SER A 151 12.70 7.48 2.09
N SER A 152 13.76 8.27 2.22
CA SER A 152 14.49 8.91 1.12
C SER A 152 15.05 7.91 0.10
N GLY A 153 15.82 6.93 0.56
CA GLY A 153 16.43 5.92 -0.31
C GLY A 153 15.39 5.03 -1.00
N SER A 154 14.28 4.70 -0.32
CA SER A 154 13.20 3.89 -0.89
C SER A 154 12.54 4.56 -2.09
N ALA A 155 12.19 5.84 -1.97
CA ALA A 155 11.59 6.58 -3.07
C ALA A 155 12.55 6.76 -4.25
N VAL A 156 13.82 7.10 -3.97
CA VAL A 156 14.84 7.23 -5.04
C VAL A 156 15.09 5.91 -5.74
N ALA A 157 15.16 4.77 -5.02
CA ALA A 157 15.38 3.45 -5.62
C ALA A 157 14.30 3.09 -6.65
N VAL A 158 13.03 3.45 -6.37
CA VAL A 158 11.92 3.23 -7.29
C VAL A 158 11.94 4.23 -8.44
N ALA A 159 12.07 5.51 -8.15
CA ALA A 159 12.05 6.58 -9.15
C ALA A 159 13.20 6.48 -10.16
N ALA A 160 14.36 6.00 -9.72
CA ALA A 160 15.52 5.73 -10.58
C ALA A 160 15.43 4.39 -11.34
N GLY A 161 14.37 3.60 -11.14
CA GLY A 161 14.18 2.31 -11.79
C GLY A 161 15.16 1.22 -11.33
N ILE A 162 15.69 1.32 -10.10
CA ILE A 162 16.58 0.29 -9.54
C ILE A 162 15.76 -0.92 -9.12
N VAL A 163 14.61 -0.70 -8.50
CA VAL A 163 13.66 -1.73 -8.09
C VAL A 163 12.25 -1.37 -8.54
N SER A 164 11.35 -2.37 -8.58
CA SER A 164 9.96 -2.18 -9.01
C SER A 164 9.12 -1.44 -7.97
N PHE A 165 9.33 -1.75 -6.70
CA PHE A 165 8.70 -1.07 -5.57
C PHE A 165 9.63 -1.07 -4.35
N ALA A 166 9.31 -0.27 -3.36
CA ALA A 166 10.06 -0.25 -2.12
C ALA A 166 9.14 -0.05 -0.91
N LEU A 167 9.49 -0.73 0.19
CA LEU A 167 8.87 -0.47 1.48
C LEU A 167 9.46 0.80 2.10
N GLY A 168 8.58 1.62 2.64
CA GLY A 168 8.88 2.73 3.52
C GLY A 168 8.07 2.66 4.81
N THR A 169 8.11 3.74 5.59
CA THR A 169 7.23 3.96 6.74
C THR A 169 6.69 5.39 6.70
N ASP A 170 5.49 5.61 7.21
CA ASP A 170 4.87 6.92 7.31
C ASP A 170 4.27 7.12 8.70
N THR A 171 4.78 8.11 9.42
CA THR A 171 4.25 8.58 10.71
C THR A 171 3.68 9.98 10.54
N ALA A 172 4.35 10.79 9.70
CA ALA A 172 4.12 12.22 9.53
C ALA A 172 4.00 12.64 8.06
N GLY A 173 4.22 11.73 7.11
CA GLY A 173 4.32 12.03 5.67
C GLY A 173 5.46 11.30 4.98
N SER A 174 6.21 10.47 5.70
CA SER A 174 7.43 9.82 5.19
C SER A 174 7.22 8.79 4.09
N GLY A 175 5.98 8.38 3.81
CA GLY A 175 5.59 7.57 2.66
C GLY A 175 5.02 8.40 1.50
N ARG A 176 4.78 9.70 1.70
CA ARG A 176 4.10 10.61 0.76
C ARG A 176 5.03 11.69 0.23
N VAL A 177 5.74 12.39 1.12
CA VAL A 177 6.67 13.49 0.76
C VAL A 177 7.74 13.02 -0.22
N PRO A 178 8.48 11.91 0.03
CA PRO A 178 9.48 11.43 -0.93
C PRO A 178 8.87 10.99 -2.27
N ALA A 179 7.64 10.45 -2.28
CA ALA A 179 6.95 10.11 -3.53
C ALA A 179 6.68 11.35 -4.38
N ALA A 180 6.17 12.44 -3.77
CA ALA A 180 5.88 13.69 -4.45
C ALA A 180 7.14 14.34 -5.05
N PHE A 181 8.28 14.26 -4.34
CA PHE A 181 9.54 14.85 -4.79
C PHE A 181 10.28 14.03 -5.85
N ASN A 182 9.89 12.78 -6.06
CA ASN A 182 10.50 11.89 -7.05
C ASN A 182 9.51 11.41 -8.14
N HIS A 183 8.34 12.06 -8.24
CA HIS A 183 7.33 11.83 -9.28
C HIS A 183 6.90 10.36 -9.39
N ILE A 184 6.59 9.75 -8.26
CA ILE A 184 6.11 8.38 -8.13
C ILE A 184 4.90 8.30 -7.20
N VAL A 185 4.29 7.13 -7.11
CA VAL A 185 3.18 6.86 -6.19
C VAL A 185 3.71 6.49 -4.81
N GLY A 186 3.10 7.06 -3.76
CA GLY A 186 3.35 6.72 -2.37
C GLY A 186 2.05 6.39 -1.64
N HIS A 187 1.79 5.11 -1.34
CA HIS A 187 0.60 4.70 -0.63
C HIS A 187 0.88 4.52 0.86
N LYS A 188 0.22 5.34 1.68
CA LYS A 188 0.13 5.19 3.13
C LYS A 188 -1.18 4.48 3.47
N PRO A 189 -1.13 3.19 3.81
CA PRO A 189 -2.35 2.45 4.12
C PRO A 189 -3.00 2.96 5.41
N THR A 190 -4.23 2.56 5.62
CA THR A 190 -4.92 2.67 6.91
C THR A 190 -4.03 2.14 8.03
N ARG A 191 -3.94 2.87 9.12
CA ARG A 191 -3.15 2.48 10.28
C ARG A 191 -3.60 1.10 10.79
N GLY A 192 -2.62 0.18 10.95
CA GLY A 192 -2.85 -1.20 11.39
C GLY A 192 -3.40 -2.15 10.32
N LEU A 193 -3.69 -1.70 9.09
CA LEU A 193 -4.06 -2.58 7.98
C LEU A 193 -2.87 -3.46 7.56
N TRP A 194 -1.67 -2.90 7.58
CA TRP A 194 -0.41 -3.63 7.45
C TRP A 194 0.26 -3.74 8.81
N SER A 195 0.77 -4.92 9.14
CA SER A 195 1.45 -5.16 10.41
C SER A 195 2.71 -4.33 10.56
N CYS A 196 2.90 -3.77 11.77
CA CYS A 196 4.13 -3.10 12.19
C CYS A 196 5.07 -4.03 12.98
N ARG A 197 4.79 -5.34 13.06
CA ARG A 197 5.69 -6.30 13.70
C ARG A 197 7.02 -6.38 12.92
N GLY A 198 8.14 -6.19 13.61
CA GLY A 198 9.48 -6.12 12.99
C GLY A 198 9.78 -4.78 12.32
N VAL A 199 9.01 -3.73 12.61
CA VAL A 199 9.32 -2.36 12.20
C VAL A 199 9.83 -1.59 13.42
N PHE A 200 11.06 -1.06 13.35
CA PHE A 200 11.56 -0.16 14.38
C PHE A 200 10.75 1.15 14.33
N PRO A 201 10.04 1.51 15.43
CA PRO A 201 9.05 2.56 15.39
C PRO A 201 9.64 3.97 15.50
N ALA A 202 8.95 4.94 14.87
CA ALA A 202 9.05 6.34 15.20
C ALA A 202 8.00 6.70 16.26
N CYS A 203 6.71 6.56 15.94
CA CYS A 203 5.59 6.64 16.88
C CYS A 203 4.77 5.37 16.71
N ARG A 204 4.92 4.41 17.62
CA ARG A 204 4.35 3.07 17.47
C ARG A 204 2.83 3.07 17.29
N SER A 205 2.14 4.01 17.93
CA SER A 205 0.68 4.14 17.83
C SER A 205 0.21 4.73 16.50
N LEU A 206 1.12 5.31 15.69
CA LEU A 206 0.81 6.05 14.47
C LEU A 206 1.45 5.46 13.20
N ASP A 207 2.53 4.71 13.35
CA ASP A 207 3.34 4.23 12.23
C ASP A 207 2.54 3.35 11.27
N CYS A 208 2.80 3.54 9.98
CA CYS A 208 2.31 2.69 8.91
C CYS A 208 3.50 2.26 8.03
N PRO A 209 3.74 0.95 7.81
CA PRO A 209 4.52 0.54 6.65
C PRO A 209 3.83 1.05 5.38
N THR A 210 4.61 1.47 4.38
CA THR A 210 4.12 2.10 3.16
C THR A 210 4.80 1.51 1.95
N VAL A 211 4.23 1.73 0.76
CA VAL A 211 4.85 1.35 -0.50
C VAL A 211 5.07 2.55 -1.40
N PHE A 212 6.24 2.59 -2.02
CA PHE A 212 6.54 3.40 -3.19
C PHE A 212 6.47 2.52 -4.43
N ALA A 213 5.78 2.97 -5.47
CA ALA A 213 5.62 2.26 -6.73
C ALA A 213 5.53 3.24 -7.91
N LEU A 214 5.72 2.73 -9.13
CA LEU A 214 5.64 3.56 -10.33
C LEU A 214 4.19 3.90 -10.70
N SER A 215 3.25 3.01 -10.38
CA SER A 215 1.83 3.17 -10.68
C SER A 215 0.95 2.80 -9.48
N CYS A 216 -0.30 3.30 -9.50
CA CYS A 216 -1.30 2.89 -8.50
C CYS A 216 -1.69 1.42 -8.64
N HIS A 217 -1.60 0.85 -9.85
CA HIS A 217 -1.80 -0.58 -10.10
C HIS A 217 -0.76 -1.43 -9.36
N ASP A 218 0.52 -1.05 -9.45
CA ASP A 218 1.61 -1.77 -8.77
C ASP A 218 1.48 -1.64 -7.24
N ALA A 219 1.15 -0.43 -6.73
CA ALA A 219 0.87 -0.23 -5.31
C ALA A 219 -0.33 -1.07 -4.84
N GLY A 220 -1.35 -1.23 -5.70
CA GLY A 220 -2.53 -2.08 -5.45
C GLY A 220 -2.17 -3.56 -5.33
N ALA A 221 -1.27 -4.06 -6.18
CA ALA A 221 -0.80 -5.44 -6.08
C ALA A 221 -0.06 -5.72 -4.76
N VAL A 222 0.70 -4.74 -4.26
CA VAL A 222 1.35 -4.83 -2.94
C VAL A 222 0.31 -4.75 -1.81
N LEU A 223 -0.70 -3.86 -1.94
CA LEU A 223 -1.80 -3.78 -0.97
C LEU A 223 -2.50 -5.13 -0.79
N GLU A 224 -2.83 -5.81 -1.87
CA GLU A 224 -3.53 -7.11 -1.82
C GLU A 224 -2.72 -8.19 -1.07
N VAL A 225 -1.39 -8.17 -1.21
CA VAL A 225 -0.50 -9.11 -0.49
C VAL A 225 -0.41 -8.78 1.00
N LEU A 226 -0.40 -7.49 1.36
CA LEU A 226 -0.10 -7.06 2.72
C LEU A 226 -1.32 -6.81 3.60
N ALA A 227 -2.51 -6.57 3.03
CA ALA A 227 -3.75 -6.22 3.74
C ALA A 227 -4.37 -7.45 4.43
N ALA A 228 -3.64 -8.05 5.35
CA ALA A 228 -4.12 -9.17 6.15
C ALA A 228 -3.84 -8.91 7.63
N TRP A 229 -4.77 -9.31 8.49
CA TRP A 229 -4.62 -9.17 9.93
C TRP A 229 -3.44 -10.00 10.46
N ASP A 230 -2.68 -9.41 11.40
CA ASP A 230 -1.60 -10.08 12.11
C ASP A 230 -1.96 -10.16 13.60
N GLN A 231 -2.24 -11.38 14.07
CA GLN A 231 -2.59 -11.61 15.48
C GLN A 231 -1.44 -11.26 16.44
N ALA A 232 -0.21 -11.29 15.97
CA ALA A 232 0.97 -11.00 16.79
C ALA A 232 1.26 -9.49 16.92
N ASP A 233 0.61 -8.65 16.12
CA ASP A 233 0.73 -7.19 16.22
C ASP A 233 -0.49 -6.60 16.93
N PRO A 234 -0.33 -6.03 18.15
CA PRO A 234 -1.45 -5.46 18.90
C PRO A 234 -2.09 -4.24 18.23
N PHE A 235 -1.43 -3.62 17.25
CA PHE A 235 -1.97 -2.51 16.47
C PHE A 235 -2.60 -2.94 15.14
N SER A 236 -2.46 -4.23 14.76
CA SER A 236 -3.06 -4.73 13.52
C SER A 236 -4.58 -4.73 13.60
N ARG A 237 -5.21 -4.31 12.51
CA ARG A 237 -6.67 -4.18 12.38
C ARG A 237 -7.18 -5.04 11.23
N LYS A 238 -8.33 -5.68 11.42
CA LYS A 238 -9.03 -6.36 10.33
C LYS A 238 -9.69 -5.31 9.42
N ALA A 239 -9.53 -5.47 8.12
CA ALA A 239 -10.33 -4.70 7.17
C ALA A 239 -11.81 -5.05 7.34
N PRO A 240 -12.73 -4.10 7.13
CA PRO A 240 -14.16 -4.39 7.10
C PRO A 240 -14.48 -5.36 5.95
N GLU A 241 -15.54 -6.16 6.13
CA GLU A 241 -16.01 -7.09 5.09
C GLU A 241 -16.43 -6.34 3.83
N GLU A 242 -17.14 -5.23 4.00
CA GLU A 242 -17.48 -4.30 2.93
C GLU A 242 -16.39 -3.22 2.85
N ARG A 243 -15.67 -3.22 1.73
CA ARG A 243 -14.63 -2.21 1.48
C ARG A 243 -15.30 -0.95 0.92
N PRO A 244 -15.03 0.24 1.50
CA PRO A 244 -15.57 1.49 0.98
C PRO A 244 -15.15 1.72 -0.47
N SER A 245 -16.06 2.27 -1.27
CA SER A 245 -15.82 2.76 -2.63
C SER A 245 -16.24 4.22 -2.73
N PHE A 246 -15.76 4.93 -3.75
CA PHE A 246 -16.27 6.25 -4.07
C PHE A 246 -17.39 6.12 -5.12
N PRO A 247 -18.46 6.93 -5.02
CA PRO A 247 -19.48 6.98 -6.08
C PRO A 247 -18.87 7.51 -7.39
N ASP A 248 -19.53 7.24 -8.53
CA ASP A 248 -19.09 7.75 -9.83
C ASP A 248 -19.01 9.29 -9.87
N HIS A 249 -19.91 9.94 -9.13
CA HIS A 249 -19.91 11.37 -8.85
C HIS A 249 -19.63 11.56 -7.36
N PHE A 250 -18.41 11.94 -7.04
CA PHE A 250 -17.93 12.14 -5.68
C PHE A 250 -17.62 13.60 -5.40
N ARG A 251 -17.69 13.99 -4.13
CA ARG A 251 -17.28 15.33 -3.67
C ARG A 251 -15.90 15.24 -3.03
N PHE A 252 -15.03 16.18 -3.36
CA PHE A 252 -13.70 16.21 -2.76
C PHE A 252 -13.37 17.57 -2.14
N GLY A 253 -12.82 17.53 -0.93
CA GLY A 253 -12.44 18.71 -0.18
C GLY A 253 -11.19 19.37 -0.74
N VAL A 254 -11.24 20.68 -0.96
CA VAL A 254 -10.12 21.53 -1.35
C VAL A 254 -9.93 22.64 -0.34
N LEU A 255 -8.68 23.10 -0.17
CA LEU A 255 -8.36 24.21 0.74
C LEU A 255 -9.03 25.50 0.30
N ARG A 256 -9.62 26.23 1.26
CA ARG A 256 -10.03 27.63 1.04
C ARG A 256 -8.82 28.45 0.58
N PRO A 257 -8.95 29.39 -0.37
CA PRO A 257 -7.82 30.20 -0.84
C PRO A 257 -7.01 30.87 0.27
N SER A 258 -7.69 31.34 1.33
CA SER A 258 -7.06 31.98 2.50
C SER A 258 -6.27 31.02 3.42
N GLN A 259 -6.42 29.70 3.24
CA GLN A 259 -5.77 28.67 4.05
C GLN A 259 -4.71 27.88 3.27
N ARG A 260 -4.43 28.30 2.04
CA ARG A 260 -3.41 27.70 1.18
C ARG A 260 -2.03 28.25 1.52
N GLU A 261 -1.12 27.39 1.91
CA GLU A 261 0.25 27.75 2.29
C GLU A 261 1.25 27.06 1.36
N PHE A 262 1.96 27.84 0.57
CA PHE A 262 2.96 27.37 -0.38
C PHE A 262 4.35 27.91 -0.07
N PHE A 263 4.53 28.62 1.04
CA PHE A 263 5.83 29.15 1.47
C PHE A 263 6.55 29.97 0.39
N GLY A 264 5.77 30.71 -0.42
CA GLY A 264 6.30 31.53 -1.52
C GLY A 264 6.46 30.80 -2.86
N ASP A 265 6.14 29.50 -2.96
CA ASP A 265 6.23 28.72 -4.20
C ASP A 265 4.96 28.91 -5.07
N ALA A 266 4.96 29.93 -5.90
CA ALA A 266 3.84 30.25 -6.79
C ALA A 266 3.61 29.15 -7.85
N ALA A 267 4.65 28.42 -8.26
CA ALA A 267 4.51 27.32 -9.22
C ALA A 267 3.76 26.14 -8.58
N ALA A 268 4.04 25.82 -7.31
CA ALA A 268 3.27 24.81 -6.57
C ALA A 268 1.80 25.21 -6.42
N ALA A 269 1.52 26.50 -6.17
CA ALA A 269 0.15 26.99 -6.09
C ALA A 269 -0.61 26.81 -7.42
N ALA A 270 0.01 27.14 -8.54
CA ALA A 270 -0.59 26.94 -9.88
C ALA A 270 -0.84 25.45 -10.19
N LEU A 271 0.12 24.58 -9.91
CA LEU A 271 -0.01 23.14 -10.10
C LEU A 271 -1.09 22.51 -9.21
N TYR A 272 -1.35 23.08 -8.04
CA TYR A 272 -2.47 22.64 -7.19
C TYR A 272 -3.83 22.99 -7.83
N GLU A 273 -3.98 24.16 -8.44
CA GLU A 273 -5.21 24.49 -9.20
C GLU A 273 -5.43 23.52 -10.37
N GLU A 274 -4.37 23.21 -11.12
CA GLU A 274 -4.45 22.20 -12.18
C GLU A 274 -4.83 20.81 -11.64
N ALA A 275 -4.34 20.44 -10.46
CA ALA A 275 -4.67 19.18 -9.81
C ALA A 275 -6.17 19.12 -9.44
N ILE A 276 -6.75 20.21 -8.96
CA ILE A 276 -8.20 20.34 -8.68
C ILE A 276 -9.01 20.10 -9.96
N VAL A 277 -8.66 20.80 -11.05
CA VAL A 277 -9.33 20.63 -12.35
C VAL A 277 -9.21 19.19 -12.87
N ARG A 278 -8.04 18.57 -12.70
CA ARG A 278 -7.80 17.18 -13.13
C ARG A 278 -8.66 16.20 -12.33
N LEU A 279 -8.77 16.35 -11.00
CA LEU A 279 -9.61 15.47 -10.20
C LEU A 279 -11.11 15.67 -10.51
N ALA A 280 -11.52 16.89 -10.80
CA ALA A 280 -12.87 17.18 -11.28
C ALA A 280 -13.17 16.46 -12.61
N SER A 281 -12.21 16.38 -13.53
CA SER A 281 -12.37 15.64 -14.79
C SER A 281 -12.50 14.11 -14.59
N CYS A 282 -12.14 13.60 -13.41
CA CYS A 282 -12.34 12.20 -13.02
C CYS A 282 -13.73 11.91 -12.39
N GLY A 283 -14.67 12.87 -12.44
CA GLY A 283 -16.02 12.74 -11.89
C GLY A 283 -16.22 13.43 -10.53
N GLY A 284 -15.24 14.16 -10.04
CA GLY A 284 -15.29 14.83 -8.74
C GLY A 284 -15.87 16.24 -8.80
N GLU A 285 -16.52 16.66 -7.70
CA GLU A 285 -16.97 18.03 -7.46
C GLU A 285 -16.13 18.63 -6.31
N PRO A 286 -15.37 19.74 -6.53
CA PRO A 286 -14.58 20.38 -5.49
C PRO A 286 -15.47 21.14 -4.50
N VAL A 287 -15.23 20.93 -3.20
CA VAL A 287 -15.92 21.60 -2.09
C VAL A 287 -14.88 22.20 -1.16
N GLU A 288 -14.95 23.50 -0.91
CA GLU A 288 -14.06 24.15 0.07
C GLU A 288 -14.38 23.68 1.49
N PHE A 289 -13.34 23.35 2.26
CA PHE A 289 -13.48 22.94 3.65
C PHE A 289 -12.61 23.78 4.60
N GLU A 290 -12.89 23.69 5.91
CA GLU A 290 -12.14 24.38 6.97
C GLU A 290 -10.93 23.54 7.40
N TYR A 291 -9.71 24.04 7.12
CA TYR A 291 -8.46 23.34 7.42
C TYR A 291 -8.00 23.48 8.89
N GLY A 292 -8.49 24.45 9.64
CA GLY A 292 -8.05 24.76 11.02
C GLY A 292 -7.97 23.53 11.95
N PRO A 293 -9.02 22.69 12.06
CA PRO A 293 -9.00 21.50 12.90
C PRO A 293 -7.91 20.48 12.49
N PHE A 294 -7.65 20.32 11.19
CA PHE A 294 -6.61 19.43 10.67
C PHE A 294 -5.20 19.97 11.00
N ALA A 295 -4.97 21.27 10.82
CA ALA A 295 -3.71 21.91 11.18
C ALA A 295 -3.46 21.83 12.70
N ALA A 296 -4.50 22.01 13.53
CA ALA A 296 -4.38 21.90 14.97
C ALA A 296 -4.05 20.45 15.41
N ALA A 297 -4.62 19.44 14.77
CA ALA A 297 -4.24 18.05 14.97
C ALA A 297 -2.78 17.81 14.54
N ALA A 298 -2.37 18.30 13.36
CA ALA A 298 -1.00 18.18 12.86
C ALA A 298 0.05 18.72 13.83
N ALA A 299 -0.24 19.85 14.47
CA ALA A 299 0.67 20.49 15.44
C ALA A 299 0.98 19.59 16.65
N LEU A 300 0.07 18.70 17.06
CA LEU A 300 0.27 17.80 18.19
C LEU A 300 1.41 16.82 17.99
N LEU A 301 1.77 16.49 16.75
CA LEU A 301 2.75 15.45 16.46
C LEU A 301 4.17 15.81 16.95
N TYR A 302 4.59 17.06 16.75
CA TYR A 302 5.94 17.53 17.12
C TYR A 302 5.92 18.61 18.20
N ALA A 303 4.85 19.40 18.31
CA ALA A 303 4.65 20.37 19.39
C ALA A 303 3.73 19.79 20.50
N GLY A 304 3.66 18.48 20.62
CA GLY A 304 2.89 17.73 21.60
C GLY A 304 3.64 16.47 22.06
N PRO A 305 3.01 15.67 22.93
CA PRO A 305 3.67 14.56 23.63
C PRO A 305 3.99 13.34 22.76
N TRP A 306 3.57 13.28 21.49
CA TRP A 306 3.92 12.16 20.59
C TRP A 306 5.42 12.02 20.34
N VAL A 307 6.22 13.06 20.58
CA VAL A 307 7.69 12.95 20.63
C VAL A 307 8.17 12.00 21.74
N GLY A 308 7.35 11.76 22.76
CA GLY A 308 7.58 10.75 23.81
C GLY A 308 7.64 9.32 23.28
N GLU A 309 6.84 8.98 22.25
CA GLU A 309 6.92 7.66 21.61
C GLU A 309 8.28 7.46 20.91
N ARG A 310 8.81 8.51 20.24
CA ARG A 310 10.17 8.48 19.66
C ARG A 310 11.24 8.30 20.73
N ARG A 311 11.11 8.98 21.85
CA ARG A 311 12.01 8.87 22.99
C ARG A 311 11.98 7.46 23.59
N TRP A 312 10.78 6.88 23.74
CA TRP A 312 10.59 5.51 24.18
C TRP A 312 11.24 4.50 23.21
N ALA A 313 11.05 4.68 21.91
CA ALA A 313 11.57 3.77 20.87
C ALA A 313 13.10 3.71 20.87
N VAL A 314 13.79 4.86 20.96
CA VAL A 314 15.25 4.94 21.04
C VAL A 314 15.75 4.46 22.43
N GLY A 315 14.93 4.63 23.47
CA GLY A 315 15.18 4.09 24.80
C GLY A 315 16.49 4.56 25.42
N HIS A 316 17.19 3.62 26.05
CA HIS A 316 18.45 3.89 26.77
C HIS A 316 19.57 4.39 25.87
N PHE A 317 19.55 4.07 24.57
CA PHE A 317 20.57 4.55 23.62
C PHE A 317 20.63 6.09 23.56
N PHE A 318 19.49 6.77 23.69
CA PHE A 318 19.42 8.23 23.73
C PHE A 318 20.30 8.85 24.84
N ASP A 319 20.34 8.22 26.00
CA ASP A 319 21.09 8.72 27.17
C ASP A 319 22.56 8.33 27.14
N THR A 320 22.84 7.13 26.64
CA THR A 320 24.18 6.53 26.71
C THR A 320 25.07 6.84 25.52
N HIS A 321 24.47 7.19 24.37
CA HIS A 321 25.21 7.45 23.12
C HIS A 321 24.82 8.80 22.48
N PRO A 322 25.02 9.93 23.20
CA PRO A 322 24.61 11.23 22.70
C PRO A 322 25.25 11.60 21.36
N ASP A 323 26.52 11.23 21.16
CA ASP A 323 27.27 11.53 19.94
C ASP A 323 26.98 10.57 18.79
N GLY A 324 26.26 9.48 19.03
CA GLY A 324 25.81 8.50 18.02
C GLY A 324 24.58 8.96 17.24
N MET A 325 23.92 10.03 17.66
CA MET A 325 22.70 10.55 17.05
C MET A 325 22.98 11.81 16.22
N HIS A 326 22.26 11.90 15.12
CA HIS A 326 22.25 13.15 14.34
C HIS A 326 21.74 14.31 15.23
N PRO A 327 22.44 15.48 15.27
CA PRO A 327 22.13 16.56 16.24
C PRO A 327 20.67 17.03 16.21
N VAL A 328 20.11 17.23 15.01
CA VAL A 328 18.70 17.65 14.84
C VAL A 328 17.72 16.57 15.31
N VAL A 329 18.02 15.30 15.05
CA VAL A 329 17.17 14.18 15.50
C VAL A 329 17.19 14.10 17.02
N ARG A 330 18.36 14.23 17.64
CA ARG A 330 18.51 14.30 19.11
C ARG A 330 17.72 15.46 19.71
N GLN A 331 17.80 16.65 19.10
CA GLN A 331 17.03 17.82 19.54
C GLN A 331 15.52 17.56 19.49
N VAL A 332 15.02 17.00 18.40
CA VAL A 332 13.58 16.69 18.23
C VAL A 332 13.11 15.65 19.24
N ILE A 333 13.84 14.54 19.40
CA ILE A 333 13.48 13.46 20.34
C ILE A 333 13.60 13.96 21.80
N GLY A 334 14.61 14.77 22.11
CA GLY A 334 14.81 15.35 23.44
C GLY A 334 13.72 16.32 23.88
N ALA A 335 12.93 16.85 22.94
CA ALA A 335 11.76 17.65 23.29
C ALA A 335 10.70 16.87 24.09
N ALA A 336 10.78 15.53 24.12
CA ALA A 336 9.92 14.66 24.93
C ALA A 336 10.00 14.99 26.44
N ASP A 337 11.14 15.43 26.92
CA ASP A 337 11.35 15.78 28.34
C ASP A 337 10.51 16.95 28.83
N LYS A 338 9.84 17.66 27.91
CA LYS A 338 8.91 18.77 28.23
C LYS A 338 7.50 18.31 28.59
N TYR A 339 7.17 17.04 28.34
CA TYR A 339 5.82 16.50 28.48
C TYR A 339 5.77 15.38 29.52
N ASP A 340 4.85 15.52 30.45
CA ASP A 340 4.53 14.48 31.44
C ASP A 340 3.26 13.68 31.02
N ALA A 341 2.83 12.77 31.90
CA ALA A 341 1.64 11.96 31.66
C ALA A 341 0.35 12.82 31.59
N VAL A 342 0.28 13.94 32.32
CA VAL A 342 -0.87 14.85 32.27
C VAL A 342 -0.97 15.50 30.90
N ALA A 343 0.15 16.01 30.38
CA ALA A 343 0.22 16.60 29.05
C ALA A 343 -0.12 15.58 27.95
N ALA A 344 0.24 14.30 28.15
CA ALA A 344 -0.10 13.23 27.21
C ALA A 344 -1.63 12.99 27.13
N PHE A 345 -2.31 12.93 28.28
CA PHE A 345 -3.78 12.78 28.30
C PHE A 345 -4.49 14.02 27.77
N GLU A 346 -4.03 15.22 28.14
CA GLU A 346 -4.58 16.48 27.61
C GLU A 346 -4.51 16.51 26.07
N ALA A 347 -3.37 16.12 25.50
CA ALA A 347 -3.19 16.07 24.04
C ALA A 347 -4.12 15.04 23.38
N GLN A 348 -4.36 13.88 24.02
CA GLN A 348 -5.34 12.90 23.53
C GLN A 348 -6.76 13.45 23.54
N TYR A 349 -7.15 14.18 24.60
CA TYR A 349 -8.47 14.84 24.66
C TYR A 349 -8.60 15.93 23.59
N ARG A 350 -7.56 16.71 23.38
CA ARG A 350 -7.52 17.71 22.30
C ARG A 350 -7.63 17.05 20.93
N LEU A 351 -6.89 15.96 20.67
CA LEU A 351 -6.99 15.21 19.42
C LEU A 351 -8.40 14.68 19.18
N ALA A 352 -9.07 14.13 20.21
CA ALA A 352 -10.46 13.70 20.12
C ALA A 352 -11.40 14.86 19.75
N GLY A 353 -11.17 16.05 20.32
CA GLY A 353 -11.91 17.27 19.97
C GLY A 353 -11.67 17.70 18.51
N TYR A 354 -10.44 17.64 18.03
CA TYR A 354 -10.12 17.95 16.62
C TYR A 354 -10.75 16.90 15.68
N ALA A 355 -10.67 15.62 16.01
CA ALA A 355 -11.33 14.57 15.23
C ALA A 355 -12.86 14.80 15.16
N GLN A 356 -13.49 15.23 16.26
CA GLN A 356 -14.90 15.61 16.26
C GLN A 356 -15.17 16.81 15.34
N ALA A 357 -14.31 17.84 15.37
CA ALA A 357 -14.47 19.04 14.55
C ALA A 357 -14.29 18.76 13.03
N THR A 358 -13.57 17.70 12.65
CA THR A 358 -13.42 17.31 11.23
C THR A 358 -14.65 16.57 10.67
N ARG A 359 -15.63 16.17 11.50
CA ARG A 359 -16.80 15.40 11.03
C ARG A 359 -17.65 16.16 10.02
N GLU A 360 -17.85 17.47 10.22
CA GLU A 360 -18.58 18.30 9.25
C GLU A 360 -17.94 18.23 7.85
N THR A 361 -16.60 18.18 7.79
CA THR A 361 -15.89 18.00 6.51
C THR A 361 -16.23 16.65 5.90
N TRP A 362 -16.19 15.55 6.67
CA TRP A 362 -16.46 14.19 6.16
C TRP A 362 -17.94 13.94 5.83
N GLU A 363 -18.87 14.74 6.35
CA GLU A 363 -20.28 14.75 5.93
C GLU A 363 -20.47 15.49 4.60
N ALA A 364 -19.59 16.46 4.31
CA ALA A 364 -19.66 17.27 3.10
C ALA A 364 -18.90 16.65 1.91
N VAL A 365 -17.84 15.84 2.14
CA VAL A 365 -16.96 15.30 1.09
C VAL A 365 -16.60 13.84 1.31
N ASP A 366 -16.31 13.13 0.22
CA ASP A 366 -15.92 11.73 0.22
C ASP A 366 -14.40 11.54 0.45
N LEU A 367 -13.59 12.52 0.00
CA LEU A 367 -12.15 12.54 0.17
C LEU A 367 -11.62 13.98 0.19
N LEU A 368 -10.34 14.15 0.56
CA LEU A 368 -9.61 15.42 0.45
C LEU A 368 -8.56 15.33 -0.64
N LEU A 369 -8.36 16.43 -1.37
CA LEU A 369 -7.24 16.66 -2.26
C LEU A 369 -6.39 17.79 -1.69
N LEU A 370 -5.17 17.49 -1.24
CA LEU A 370 -4.25 18.49 -0.71
C LEU A 370 -2.90 18.43 -1.45
N PRO A 371 -2.13 19.53 -1.50
CA PRO A 371 -0.71 19.43 -1.82
C PRO A 371 -0.05 18.38 -0.91
N THR A 372 0.86 17.57 -1.41
CA THR A 372 1.64 16.70 -0.50
C THR A 372 2.53 17.57 0.39
N THR A 373 3.15 18.60 -0.20
CA THR A 373 3.88 19.66 0.50
C THR A 373 3.61 20.99 -0.20
N GLY A 374 3.73 22.11 0.52
CA GLY A 374 3.58 23.43 -0.08
C GLY A 374 4.75 23.83 -1.00
N THR A 375 5.94 23.27 -0.77
CA THR A 375 7.15 23.58 -1.55
C THR A 375 8.18 22.45 -1.46
N ILE A 376 9.27 22.57 -2.19
CA ILE A 376 10.47 21.73 -2.10
C ILE A 376 11.69 22.64 -1.88
N TYR A 377 12.61 22.25 -1.01
CA TYR A 377 13.81 23.03 -0.66
C TYR A 377 15.07 22.47 -1.31
N ARG A 378 16.03 23.36 -1.55
CA ARG A 378 17.41 22.98 -1.85
C ARG A 378 18.04 22.33 -0.62
N ARG A 379 19.07 21.52 -0.84
CA ARG A 379 19.79 20.83 0.24
C ARG A 379 20.52 21.81 1.18
N ASP A 380 21.09 22.87 0.66
CA ASP A 380 21.76 23.92 1.44
C ASP A 380 20.74 24.76 2.25
N GLU A 381 19.58 25.07 1.67
CA GLU A 381 18.50 25.76 2.40
C GLU A 381 18.03 24.96 3.61
N ILE A 382 17.65 23.68 3.41
CA ILE A 382 17.15 22.84 4.51
C ILE A 382 18.18 22.63 5.62
N LEU A 383 19.49 22.65 5.30
CA LEU A 383 20.56 22.56 6.27
C LEU A 383 20.75 23.84 7.07
N SER A 384 20.38 25.01 6.52
CA SER A 384 20.48 26.31 7.21
C SER A 384 19.43 26.48 8.31
N ASP A 385 18.22 25.87 8.14
CA ASP A 385 17.16 25.83 9.14
C ASP A 385 16.45 24.46 9.13
N PRO A 386 17.12 23.43 9.67
CA PRO A 386 16.67 22.05 9.51
C PRO A 386 15.43 21.68 10.35
N VAL A 387 14.98 22.56 11.23
CA VAL A 387 13.77 22.33 12.03
C VAL A 387 12.57 23.01 11.40
N GLN A 388 12.64 24.31 11.12
CA GLN A 388 11.51 25.06 10.59
C GLN A 388 11.17 24.64 9.16
N LEU A 389 12.15 24.53 8.26
CA LEU A 389 11.89 24.13 6.88
C LEU A 389 11.39 22.69 6.78
N ASN A 390 11.87 21.80 7.66
CA ASN A 390 11.30 20.45 7.76
C ASN A 390 9.84 20.47 8.29
N SER A 391 9.51 21.37 9.19
CA SER A 391 8.14 21.51 9.70
C SER A 391 7.19 21.99 8.60
N ASN A 392 7.63 22.88 7.72
CA ASN A 392 6.87 23.33 6.56
C ASN A 392 6.51 22.16 5.62
N LEU A 393 7.42 21.17 5.44
CA LEU A 393 7.14 19.97 4.64
C LEU A 393 6.00 19.12 5.21
N GLY A 394 5.82 19.17 6.53
CA GLY A 394 4.77 18.41 7.23
C GLY A 394 3.42 19.13 7.33
N TRP A 395 3.28 20.36 6.80
CA TRP A 395 2.08 21.18 6.96
C TRP A 395 0.80 20.46 6.54
N TYR A 396 0.81 19.76 5.41
CA TYR A 396 -0.33 19.04 4.86
C TYR A 396 -0.34 17.52 5.15
N THR A 397 0.66 16.99 5.84
CA THR A 397 0.80 15.54 6.02
C THR A 397 0.70 15.06 7.47
N ASN A 398 1.09 15.89 8.46
CA ASN A 398 1.26 15.46 9.85
C ASN A 398 -0.02 15.00 10.54
N PHE A 399 -1.20 15.48 10.15
CA PHE A 399 -2.48 15.13 10.78
C PHE A 399 -3.00 13.74 10.38
N VAL A 400 -2.56 13.22 9.23
CA VAL A 400 -3.19 12.06 8.57
C VAL A 400 -3.21 10.81 9.44
N ASN A 401 -2.09 10.49 10.09
CA ASN A 401 -1.99 9.33 10.97
C ASN A 401 -2.70 9.58 12.31
N LEU A 402 -2.67 10.80 12.83
CA LEU A 402 -3.36 11.19 14.06
C LEU A 402 -4.88 11.07 13.92
N LEU A 403 -5.43 11.46 12.78
CA LEU A 403 -6.87 11.41 12.49
C LEU A 403 -7.32 10.09 11.83
N ASP A 404 -6.45 9.06 11.83
CA ASP A 404 -6.76 7.72 11.30
C ASP A 404 -7.24 7.71 9.84
N LEU A 405 -6.58 8.45 8.96
CA LEU A 405 -6.91 8.49 7.54
C LEU A 405 -6.01 7.55 6.73
N SER A 406 -6.52 7.01 5.63
CA SER A 406 -5.72 6.45 4.53
C SER A 406 -5.29 7.55 3.57
N ALA A 407 -4.14 7.39 2.88
CA ALA A 407 -3.63 8.44 2.00
C ALA A 407 -2.80 7.89 0.84
N LEU A 408 -2.92 8.54 -0.30
CA LEU A 408 -2.22 8.21 -1.53
C LEU A 408 -1.59 9.47 -2.14
N ALA A 409 -0.27 9.56 -2.10
CA ALA A 409 0.45 10.59 -2.85
C ALA A 409 0.58 10.15 -4.32
N VAL A 410 0.23 11.06 -5.22
CA VAL A 410 0.32 10.87 -6.67
C VAL A 410 1.01 12.06 -7.33
N PRO A 411 1.73 11.87 -8.45
CA PRO A 411 2.25 12.95 -9.26
C PRO A 411 1.17 13.93 -9.70
N ALA A 412 1.50 15.23 -9.73
CA ALA A 412 0.56 16.25 -10.17
C ALA A 412 1.12 17.22 -11.22
N GLY A 413 2.35 17.01 -11.64
CA GLY A 413 3.02 17.78 -12.70
C GLY A 413 4.44 18.20 -12.33
N PHE A 414 5.00 19.08 -13.15
CA PHE A 414 6.34 19.63 -12.97
C PHE A 414 6.30 21.15 -12.97
N ARG A 415 7.12 21.76 -12.13
CA ARG A 415 7.44 23.19 -12.23
C ARG A 415 8.23 23.48 -13.51
N GLU A 416 8.26 24.73 -13.94
CA GLU A 416 9.03 25.15 -15.13
C GLU A 416 10.52 24.77 -15.06
N ASN A 417 11.08 24.73 -13.86
CA ASN A 417 12.47 24.32 -13.63
C ASN A 417 12.66 22.79 -13.59
N GLY A 418 11.64 21.99 -13.92
CA GLY A 418 11.72 20.53 -13.95
C GLY A 418 11.57 19.83 -12.60
N LEU A 419 11.33 20.57 -11.51
CA LEU A 419 11.06 19.96 -10.21
C LEU A 419 9.64 19.41 -10.14
N PRO A 420 9.45 18.17 -9.67
CA PRO A 420 8.13 17.57 -9.57
C PRO A 420 7.27 18.22 -8.48
N PHE A 421 5.97 18.14 -8.68
CA PHE A 421 4.93 18.45 -7.70
C PHE A 421 4.00 17.26 -7.55
N GLY A 422 3.56 16.99 -6.33
CA GLY A 422 2.63 15.92 -6.02
C GLY A 422 1.51 16.37 -5.10
N VAL A 423 0.37 15.72 -5.24
CA VAL A 423 -0.79 15.90 -4.37
C VAL A 423 -1.07 14.61 -3.60
N THR A 424 -1.79 14.73 -2.49
CA THR A 424 -2.23 13.60 -1.70
C THR A 424 -3.75 13.53 -1.69
N LEU A 425 -4.31 12.41 -2.13
CA LEU A 425 -5.68 12.00 -1.92
C LEU A 425 -5.79 11.38 -0.54
N MET A 426 -6.73 11.82 0.29
CA MET A 426 -6.91 11.35 1.67
C MET A 426 -8.37 11.01 1.92
N ALA A 427 -8.62 9.92 2.62
CA ALA A 427 -9.97 9.49 2.98
C ALA A 427 -9.98 8.84 4.38
N PRO A 428 -11.13 8.64 5.00
CA PRO A 428 -11.25 7.89 6.24
C PRO A 428 -10.60 6.50 6.12
N ALA A 429 -10.30 5.88 7.26
CA ALA A 429 -9.69 4.56 7.31
C ALA A 429 -10.42 3.54 6.41
N PHE A 430 -9.66 2.61 5.83
CA PHE A 430 -10.09 1.51 4.95
C PHE A 430 -10.57 1.90 3.54
N HIS A 431 -10.40 3.15 3.12
CA HIS A 431 -10.61 3.56 1.72
C HIS A 431 -9.39 3.31 0.83
N ASP A 432 -8.43 2.50 1.27
CA ASP A 432 -7.14 2.26 0.61
C ASP A 432 -7.29 1.85 -0.86
N GLN A 433 -8.13 0.86 -1.14
CA GLN A 433 -8.36 0.36 -2.50
C GLN A 433 -9.11 1.39 -3.36
N ALA A 434 -10.09 2.11 -2.78
CA ALA A 434 -10.81 3.18 -3.48
C ALA A 434 -9.88 4.33 -3.85
N LEU A 435 -8.97 4.73 -2.93
CA LEU A 435 -7.96 5.74 -3.21
C LEU A 435 -7.01 5.32 -4.34
N LEU A 436 -6.57 4.06 -4.37
CA LEU A 436 -5.71 3.55 -5.44
C LEU A 436 -6.44 3.54 -6.79
N ALA A 437 -7.69 3.13 -6.83
CA ALA A 437 -8.50 3.10 -8.04
C ALA A 437 -8.73 4.53 -8.59
N LEU A 438 -9.14 5.46 -7.72
CA LEU A 438 -9.31 6.87 -8.10
C LEU A 438 -7.99 7.52 -8.49
N GLY A 439 -6.93 7.30 -7.68
CA GLY A 439 -5.57 7.78 -7.94
C GLY A 439 -5.02 7.27 -9.27
N SER A 440 -5.36 6.04 -9.67
CA SER A 440 -5.00 5.46 -10.96
C SER A 440 -5.66 6.23 -12.12
N ARG A 441 -6.95 6.58 -12.01
CA ARG A 441 -7.66 7.43 -13.00
C ARG A 441 -7.04 8.82 -13.06
N TYR A 442 -6.78 9.44 -11.92
CA TYR A 442 -6.14 10.75 -11.82
C TYR A 442 -4.73 10.76 -12.42
N HIS A 443 -3.89 9.76 -12.07
CA HIS A 443 -2.52 9.66 -12.56
C HIS A 443 -2.48 9.41 -14.07
N ARG A 444 -3.40 8.59 -14.60
CA ARG A 444 -3.57 8.38 -16.05
C ARG A 444 -3.98 9.68 -16.75
N ALA A 445 -4.86 10.50 -16.16
CA ALA A 445 -5.27 11.79 -16.73
C ALA A 445 -4.13 12.82 -16.75
N LEU A 446 -3.15 12.71 -15.83
CA LEU A 446 -1.89 13.47 -15.89
C LEU A 446 -1.03 12.98 -17.06
N GLY A 447 -0.91 11.65 -17.19
CA GLY A 447 -0.03 11.00 -18.17
C GLY A 447 1.45 11.16 -17.89
N GLY A 448 2.27 10.86 -18.89
CA GLY A 448 3.72 11.00 -18.80
C GLY A 448 4.42 9.77 -18.24
N ALA A 449 5.69 9.93 -17.85
CA ALA A 449 6.53 8.86 -17.33
C ALA A 449 6.65 8.94 -15.80
N ALA A 450 6.58 7.80 -15.13
CA ALA A 450 6.81 7.69 -13.68
C ALA A 450 8.32 7.75 -13.37
N GLY A 451 8.71 8.64 -12.47
CA GLY A 451 10.12 8.82 -12.10
C GLY A 451 11.01 9.09 -13.32
N LEU A 452 12.18 8.49 -13.33
CA LEU A 452 13.11 8.49 -14.49
C LEU A 452 13.07 7.17 -15.28
N THR A 453 12.02 6.36 -15.12
CA THR A 453 12.00 4.98 -15.62
C THR A 453 11.56 4.84 -17.08
N GLY A 454 10.91 5.87 -17.63
CA GLY A 454 10.27 5.79 -18.95
C GLY A 454 8.95 4.98 -18.98
N VAL A 455 8.49 4.47 -17.83
CA VAL A 455 7.16 3.79 -17.71
C VAL A 455 6.06 4.79 -17.99
N ARG A 456 5.34 4.58 -19.08
CA ARG A 456 4.22 5.44 -19.49
C ARG A 456 2.97 5.11 -18.69
N ILE A 457 2.45 6.09 -17.97
CA ILE A 457 1.30 5.88 -17.07
C ILE A 457 0.00 5.63 -17.83
N GLU A 458 -0.15 6.19 -19.00
CA GLU A 458 -1.31 5.96 -19.87
C GLU A 458 -1.44 4.50 -20.33
N GLU A 459 -0.32 3.79 -20.38
CA GLU A 459 -0.23 2.38 -20.80
C GLU A 459 -0.41 1.41 -19.62
N GLN A 460 -0.32 1.88 -18.36
CA GLN A 460 -0.49 1.04 -17.19
C GLN A 460 -1.96 0.63 -16.99
N PRO A 461 -2.25 -0.58 -16.49
CA PRO A 461 -3.60 -0.95 -16.07
C PRO A 461 -4.12 0.01 -14.99
N LEU A 462 -5.43 0.21 -14.93
CA LEU A 462 -6.04 0.86 -13.77
C LEU A 462 -5.97 -0.07 -12.57
N ALA A 463 -5.75 0.48 -11.39
CA ALA A 463 -5.89 -0.27 -10.16
C ALA A 463 -7.36 -0.74 -10.02
N PRO A 464 -7.59 -1.97 -9.52
CA PRO A 464 -8.94 -2.51 -9.40
C PRO A 464 -9.77 -1.68 -8.42
N GLU A 465 -11.01 -1.40 -8.82
CA GLU A 465 -12.00 -0.81 -7.90
C GLU A 465 -12.27 -1.79 -6.74
N PRO A 466 -12.58 -1.28 -5.54
CA PRO A 466 -13.09 -2.13 -4.49
C PRO A 466 -14.36 -2.83 -5.00
N PRO A 467 -14.60 -4.06 -4.57
CA PRO A 467 -15.83 -4.75 -4.96
C PRO A 467 -17.04 -3.99 -4.41
N ASP A 468 -17.84 -3.44 -5.32
CA ASP A 468 -19.11 -2.78 -4.98
C ASP A 468 -20.17 -3.85 -4.73
N GLY A 469 -20.74 -3.88 -3.51
CA GLY A 469 -21.83 -4.79 -3.19
C GLY A 469 -21.39 -6.10 -2.51
N ILE A 470 -22.28 -7.08 -2.54
CA ILE A 470 -22.11 -8.37 -1.88
C ILE A 470 -21.23 -9.28 -2.73
N LEU A 471 -20.12 -9.75 -2.15
CA LEU A 471 -19.26 -10.74 -2.78
C LEU A 471 -19.93 -12.13 -2.75
N LEU A 472 -20.09 -12.72 -3.93
CA LEU A 472 -20.63 -14.06 -4.12
C LEU A 472 -19.58 -14.95 -4.79
N ALA A 473 -19.17 -16.01 -4.12
CA ALA A 473 -18.36 -17.08 -4.70
C ALA A 473 -19.23 -18.13 -5.40
N VAL A 474 -18.80 -18.55 -6.60
CA VAL A 474 -19.49 -19.58 -7.38
C VAL A 474 -18.51 -20.69 -7.76
N VAL A 475 -18.95 -21.94 -7.66
CA VAL A 475 -18.09 -23.14 -7.83
C VAL A 475 -18.54 -24.07 -8.98
N GLY A 476 -19.62 -23.77 -9.68
CA GLY A 476 -20.24 -24.71 -10.63
C GLY A 476 -20.82 -24.05 -11.88
N ALA A 477 -22.10 -24.28 -12.13
CA ALA A 477 -22.80 -23.84 -13.33
C ALA A 477 -22.82 -22.31 -13.53
N HIS A 478 -22.47 -21.52 -12.53
CA HIS A 478 -22.36 -20.06 -12.59
C HIS A 478 -20.94 -19.56 -12.93
N LEU A 479 -19.93 -20.42 -13.03
CA LEU A 479 -18.59 -20.05 -13.50
C LEU A 479 -18.64 -19.47 -14.91
N ARG A 480 -17.69 -18.64 -15.29
CA ARG A 480 -17.62 -18.07 -16.64
C ARG A 480 -17.64 -19.16 -17.71
N GLY A 481 -18.43 -18.94 -18.75
CA GLY A 481 -18.62 -19.92 -19.83
C GLY A 481 -19.55 -21.09 -19.48
N GLN A 482 -20.07 -21.17 -18.24
CA GLN A 482 -21.02 -22.19 -17.83
C GLN A 482 -22.48 -21.73 -18.00
N PRO A 483 -23.45 -22.68 -18.10
CA PRO A 483 -24.81 -22.38 -18.53
C PRO A 483 -25.58 -21.35 -17.70
N LEU A 484 -25.30 -21.24 -16.39
CA LEU A 484 -25.99 -20.30 -15.48
C LEU A 484 -25.22 -19.00 -15.23
N ASN A 485 -24.08 -18.78 -15.87
CA ASN A 485 -23.32 -17.53 -15.69
C ASN A 485 -24.14 -16.31 -16.10
N THR A 486 -25.06 -16.45 -17.06
CA THR A 486 -25.98 -15.39 -17.48
C THR A 486 -26.86 -14.86 -16.36
N GLN A 487 -27.16 -15.66 -15.32
CA GLN A 487 -27.91 -15.21 -14.15
C GLN A 487 -27.14 -14.16 -13.32
N LEU A 488 -25.80 -14.19 -13.36
CA LEU A 488 -24.94 -13.17 -12.75
C LEU A 488 -24.82 -11.95 -13.66
N THR A 489 -24.42 -12.17 -14.93
CA THR A 489 -24.14 -11.07 -15.85
C THR A 489 -25.38 -10.25 -16.21
N SER A 490 -26.58 -10.87 -16.33
CA SER A 490 -27.83 -10.15 -16.56
C SER A 490 -28.27 -9.27 -15.38
N ARG A 491 -27.74 -9.52 -14.18
CA ARG A 491 -27.96 -8.71 -12.98
C ARG A 491 -26.86 -7.65 -12.76
N GLY A 492 -25.98 -7.47 -13.74
CA GLY A 492 -24.87 -6.52 -13.64
C GLY A 492 -23.76 -6.96 -12.68
N ALA A 493 -23.69 -8.27 -12.39
CA ALA A 493 -22.62 -8.80 -11.53
C ALA A 493 -21.26 -8.56 -12.19
N ARG A 494 -20.30 -8.06 -11.40
CA ARG A 494 -18.94 -7.82 -11.83
C ARG A 494 -18.03 -8.94 -11.40
N PHE A 495 -17.29 -9.55 -12.32
CA PHE A 495 -16.26 -10.52 -12.00
C PHE A 495 -15.12 -9.83 -11.23
N ILE A 496 -14.70 -10.41 -10.10
CA ILE A 496 -13.63 -9.87 -9.26
C ILE A 496 -12.35 -10.68 -9.46
N ARG A 497 -12.36 -11.99 -9.19
CA ARG A 497 -11.18 -12.85 -9.28
C ARG A 497 -11.52 -14.32 -9.29
N GLU A 498 -10.56 -15.12 -9.75
CA GLU A 498 -10.49 -16.56 -9.48
C GLU A 498 -9.69 -16.79 -8.19
N THR A 499 -10.08 -17.76 -7.39
CA THR A 499 -9.37 -18.16 -6.17
C THR A 499 -9.78 -19.56 -5.76
N ARG A 500 -9.44 -19.96 -4.53
CA ARG A 500 -9.84 -21.24 -3.93
C ARG A 500 -10.48 -21.02 -2.57
N THR A 501 -11.24 -22.00 -2.10
CA THR A 501 -11.63 -22.07 -0.69
C THR A 501 -10.40 -22.31 0.20
N ALA A 502 -10.47 -21.94 1.46
CA ALA A 502 -9.59 -22.49 2.49
C ALA A 502 -9.70 -24.05 2.50
N PRO A 503 -8.73 -24.78 3.08
CA PRO A 503 -8.92 -26.18 3.45
C PRO A 503 -10.21 -26.36 4.27
N GLY A 504 -10.76 -27.54 4.35
CA GLY A 504 -11.99 -27.79 5.13
C GLY A 504 -13.27 -27.71 4.32
N TYR A 505 -13.18 -27.86 3.00
CA TYR A 505 -14.34 -27.99 2.11
C TYR A 505 -14.23 -29.22 1.23
N ARG A 506 -15.39 -29.90 1.01
CA ARG A 506 -15.54 -31.02 0.09
C ARG A 506 -16.49 -30.65 -1.04
N LEU A 507 -16.25 -31.20 -2.22
CA LEU A 507 -17.07 -30.99 -3.41
C LEU A 507 -17.69 -32.32 -3.86
N TYR A 508 -18.98 -32.30 -4.13
CA TYR A 508 -19.77 -33.49 -4.57
C TYR A 508 -20.45 -33.22 -5.91
N ALA A 509 -20.51 -34.21 -6.79
CA ALA A 509 -21.33 -34.15 -7.99
C ALA A 509 -22.77 -34.54 -7.63
N LEU A 510 -23.67 -33.55 -7.60
CA LEU A 510 -25.06 -33.81 -7.20
C LEU A 510 -25.81 -34.60 -8.30
N PRO A 511 -26.47 -35.72 -7.97
CA PRO A 511 -27.22 -36.51 -8.95
C PRO A 511 -28.48 -35.76 -9.39
N ASN A 512 -28.96 -36.08 -10.60
CA ASN A 512 -30.25 -35.63 -11.15
C ASN A 512 -30.45 -34.10 -11.20
N THR A 513 -29.39 -33.33 -11.36
CA THR A 513 -29.47 -31.87 -11.55
C THR A 513 -29.32 -31.48 -13.01
N THR A 514 -30.15 -30.51 -13.49
CA THR A 514 -30.07 -29.96 -14.84
C THR A 514 -30.05 -28.43 -14.77
N PRO A 515 -28.96 -27.74 -15.19
CA PRO A 515 -27.66 -28.33 -15.57
C PRO A 515 -27.01 -29.06 -14.39
N ALA A 516 -25.99 -29.88 -14.66
CA ALA A 516 -25.22 -30.57 -13.62
C ALA A 516 -24.61 -29.57 -12.63
N LYS A 517 -24.80 -29.82 -11.33
CA LYS A 517 -24.37 -28.89 -10.26
C LYS A 517 -23.46 -29.60 -9.26
N PRO A 518 -22.40 -28.90 -8.79
CA PRO A 518 -21.68 -29.39 -7.61
C PRO A 518 -22.38 -28.99 -6.32
N GLY A 519 -22.22 -29.80 -5.28
CA GLY A 519 -22.55 -29.48 -3.91
C GLY A 519 -21.27 -29.18 -3.10
N LEU A 520 -21.08 -27.97 -2.64
CA LEU A 520 -19.99 -27.59 -1.75
C LEU A 520 -20.42 -27.76 -0.29
N VAL A 521 -19.61 -28.44 0.51
CA VAL A 521 -19.91 -28.72 1.92
C VAL A 521 -18.71 -28.34 2.78
N ARG A 522 -18.98 -27.66 3.89
CA ARG A 522 -17.95 -27.40 4.91
C ARG A 522 -17.69 -28.70 5.68
N ALA A 523 -16.44 -29.14 5.78
CA ALA A 523 -15.97 -30.33 6.46
C ALA A 523 -14.88 -29.95 7.48
N PRO A 524 -15.24 -29.51 8.71
CA PRO A 524 -14.28 -29.09 9.72
C PRO A 524 -13.25 -30.17 10.01
N GLY A 525 -11.96 -29.82 10.03
CA GLY A 525 -10.84 -30.75 10.25
C GLY A 525 -10.41 -31.53 9.01
N PHE A 526 -11.03 -31.31 7.85
CA PHE A 526 -10.55 -31.86 6.58
C PHE A 526 -9.47 -30.92 6.01
N ASP A 527 -8.30 -31.45 5.74
CA ASP A 527 -7.16 -30.74 5.14
C ASP A 527 -7.10 -31.07 3.64
N GLY A 528 -7.94 -30.39 2.86
CA GLY A 528 -8.07 -30.59 1.41
C GLY A 528 -7.31 -29.56 0.59
N PRO A 529 -7.24 -29.74 -0.74
CA PRO A 529 -6.49 -28.87 -1.65
C PRO A 529 -7.12 -27.47 -1.85
N GLY A 530 -8.26 -27.18 -1.21
CA GLY A 530 -9.14 -26.07 -1.57
C GLY A 530 -9.89 -26.33 -2.88
N ILE A 531 -11.03 -25.67 -3.07
CA ILE A 531 -11.88 -25.81 -4.25
C ILE A 531 -11.82 -24.55 -5.08
N GLU A 532 -11.49 -24.67 -6.37
CA GLU A 532 -11.48 -23.56 -7.33
C GLU A 532 -12.86 -22.92 -7.44
N LEU A 533 -12.89 -21.59 -7.42
CA LEU A 533 -14.11 -20.81 -7.51
C LEU A 533 -13.83 -19.42 -8.11
N GLU A 534 -14.90 -18.77 -8.54
CA GLU A 534 -14.87 -17.37 -8.97
C GLU A 534 -15.64 -16.50 -7.97
N VAL A 535 -15.09 -15.32 -7.67
CA VAL A 535 -15.74 -14.32 -6.83
C VAL A 535 -16.33 -13.22 -7.74
N TRP A 536 -17.61 -12.93 -7.52
CA TRP A 536 -18.38 -11.91 -8.23
C TRP A 536 -18.92 -10.89 -7.24
N SER A 537 -19.06 -9.63 -7.65
CA SER A 537 -19.71 -8.58 -6.88
C SER A 537 -21.10 -8.29 -7.44
N LEU A 538 -22.12 -8.24 -6.57
CA LEU A 538 -23.49 -7.91 -6.90
C LEU A 538 -24.00 -6.77 -6.01
N SER A 539 -24.79 -5.85 -6.56
CA SER A 539 -25.53 -4.91 -5.71
C SER A 539 -26.47 -5.67 -4.76
N GLN A 540 -26.84 -5.08 -3.64
CA GLN A 540 -27.77 -5.70 -2.67
C GLN A 540 -29.07 -6.14 -3.32
N ALA A 541 -29.63 -5.32 -4.22
CA ALA A 541 -30.86 -5.66 -4.97
C ALA A 541 -30.64 -6.84 -5.92
N ALA A 542 -29.53 -6.86 -6.66
CA ALA A 542 -29.16 -7.96 -7.56
C ALA A 542 -28.92 -9.26 -6.78
N PHE A 543 -28.21 -9.18 -5.65
CA PHE A 543 -27.98 -10.33 -4.77
C PHE A 543 -29.28 -10.86 -4.18
N GLY A 544 -30.18 -10.01 -3.68
CA GLY A 544 -31.49 -10.41 -3.17
C GLY A 544 -32.34 -11.09 -4.25
N SER A 545 -32.38 -10.52 -5.46
CA SER A 545 -33.06 -11.13 -6.63
C SER A 545 -32.45 -12.47 -7.03
N PHE A 546 -31.13 -12.60 -6.96
CA PHE A 546 -30.41 -13.83 -7.27
C PHE A 546 -30.71 -14.93 -6.24
N VAL A 547 -30.66 -14.61 -4.95
CA VAL A 547 -30.91 -15.55 -3.85
C VAL A 547 -32.35 -16.08 -3.89
N ALA A 548 -33.32 -15.25 -4.27
CA ALA A 548 -34.72 -15.66 -4.39
C ALA A 548 -34.96 -16.76 -5.44
N GLU A 549 -34.05 -16.94 -6.40
CA GLU A 549 -34.12 -17.97 -7.44
C GLU A 549 -33.30 -19.24 -7.11
N VAL A 550 -32.61 -19.28 -5.96
CA VAL A 550 -31.77 -20.43 -5.58
C VAL A 550 -32.69 -21.61 -5.18
N PRO A 551 -32.72 -22.71 -5.96
CA PRO A 551 -33.59 -23.85 -5.65
C PRO A 551 -32.90 -24.78 -4.66
N ALA A 552 -33.70 -25.50 -3.86
CA ALA A 552 -33.20 -26.64 -3.11
C ALA A 552 -32.51 -27.65 -4.06
N PRO A 553 -31.48 -28.36 -3.63
CA PRO A 553 -30.88 -28.39 -2.29
C PRO A 553 -29.79 -27.33 -2.05
N MET A 554 -29.67 -26.34 -2.95
CA MET A 554 -28.69 -25.30 -2.82
C MET A 554 -29.12 -24.28 -1.77
N VAL A 555 -28.15 -23.77 -0.99
CA VAL A 555 -28.33 -22.73 0.01
C VAL A 555 -27.23 -21.69 -0.14
N ILE A 556 -27.51 -20.44 0.24
CA ILE A 556 -26.47 -19.41 0.33
C ILE A 556 -25.98 -19.33 1.77
N GLY A 557 -24.70 -19.62 1.93
CA GLY A 557 -24.00 -19.53 3.21
C GLY A 557 -22.77 -18.63 3.10
N SER A 558 -21.79 -18.85 3.99
CA SER A 558 -20.51 -18.16 3.96
C SER A 558 -19.37 -19.16 3.80
N VAL A 559 -18.43 -18.86 2.91
CA VAL A 559 -17.25 -19.68 2.61
C VAL A 559 -15.99 -18.86 2.90
N GLU A 560 -15.05 -19.50 3.57
CA GLU A 560 -13.72 -18.96 3.80
C GLU A 560 -12.84 -19.25 2.59
N LEU A 561 -12.16 -18.24 2.08
CA LEU A 561 -11.24 -18.34 0.95
C LEU A 561 -9.80 -18.64 1.42
N ALA A 562 -8.94 -19.01 0.49
CA ALA A 562 -7.54 -19.34 0.78
C ALA A 562 -6.74 -18.18 1.40
N ASP A 563 -7.18 -16.93 1.20
CA ASP A 563 -6.59 -15.72 1.80
C ASP A 563 -7.18 -15.38 3.19
N GLY A 564 -8.07 -16.22 3.74
CA GLY A 564 -8.74 -16.02 5.02
C GLY A 564 -9.95 -15.07 4.95
N SER A 565 -10.26 -14.48 3.81
CA SER A 565 -11.48 -13.69 3.64
C SER A 565 -12.73 -14.58 3.60
N VAL A 566 -13.87 -14.03 4.05
CA VAL A 566 -15.15 -14.76 4.07
C VAL A 566 -16.12 -14.06 3.12
N VAL A 567 -16.71 -14.85 2.20
CA VAL A 567 -17.65 -14.33 1.20
C VAL A 567 -18.93 -15.18 1.19
N LYS A 568 -20.02 -14.65 0.62
CA LYS A 568 -21.22 -15.46 0.37
C LYS A 568 -20.93 -16.49 -0.72
N SER A 569 -21.52 -17.68 -0.61
CA SER A 569 -21.35 -18.74 -1.61
C SER A 569 -22.49 -19.75 -1.57
N PHE A 570 -22.60 -20.49 -2.65
CA PHE A 570 -23.41 -21.70 -2.65
C PHE A 570 -22.78 -22.76 -1.74
N LEU A 571 -23.63 -23.32 -0.88
CA LEU A 571 -23.43 -24.58 -0.19
C LEU A 571 -24.59 -25.51 -0.59
N CYS A 572 -24.56 -26.76 -0.18
CA CYS A 572 -25.73 -27.63 -0.34
C CYS A 572 -26.17 -28.20 1.01
N GLU A 573 -27.45 -28.55 1.10
CA GLU A 573 -28.00 -29.24 2.25
C GLU A 573 -27.41 -30.66 2.38
N PRO A 574 -27.12 -31.15 3.60
CA PRO A 574 -26.43 -32.41 3.81
C PRO A 574 -27.08 -33.63 3.11
N TYR A 575 -28.39 -33.69 3.06
CA TYR A 575 -29.11 -34.83 2.43
C TYR A 575 -28.78 -34.96 0.93
N ALA A 576 -28.42 -33.88 0.26
CA ALA A 576 -28.11 -33.89 -1.17
C ALA A 576 -26.77 -34.58 -1.50
N THR A 577 -25.93 -34.79 -0.49
CA THR A 577 -24.66 -35.52 -0.66
C THR A 577 -24.79 -37.03 -0.41
N GLU A 578 -25.97 -37.51 0.06
CA GLU A 578 -26.19 -38.92 0.26
C GLU A 578 -26.20 -39.66 -1.09
N GLY A 579 -25.24 -40.56 -1.30
CA GLY A 579 -25.04 -41.26 -2.57
C GLY A 579 -24.44 -40.42 -3.71
N ALA A 580 -24.07 -39.18 -3.48
CA ALA A 580 -23.37 -38.35 -4.45
C ALA A 580 -21.86 -38.68 -4.51
N GLU A 581 -21.28 -38.62 -5.70
CA GLU A 581 -19.85 -38.82 -5.91
C GLU A 581 -19.05 -37.66 -5.31
N GLU A 582 -18.07 -37.95 -4.43
CA GLU A 582 -17.13 -36.95 -3.95
C GLU A 582 -16.05 -36.67 -5.00
N VAL A 583 -15.96 -35.42 -5.45
CA VAL A 583 -15.07 -34.98 -6.53
C VAL A 583 -14.02 -33.98 -6.04
N THR A 584 -13.79 -33.87 -4.74
CA THR A 584 -12.85 -32.96 -4.09
C THR A 584 -11.43 -33.08 -4.65
N ALA A 585 -10.99 -34.30 -4.97
CA ALA A 585 -9.65 -34.60 -5.49
C ALA A 585 -9.32 -33.91 -6.83
N PHE A 586 -10.34 -33.52 -7.61
CA PHE A 586 -10.16 -32.78 -8.86
C PHE A 586 -9.82 -31.29 -8.61
N GLY A 587 -9.92 -30.79 -7.38
CA GLY A 587 -9.61 -29.40 -7.02
C GLY A 587 -10.61 -28.35 -7.52
N GLY A 588 -11.60 -28.74 -8.36
CA GLY A 588 -12.62 -27.83 -8.89
C GLY A 588 -13.59 -28.51 -9.86
N TRP A 589 -14.74 -27.84 -10.07
CA TRP A 589 -15.82 -28.37 -10.90
C TRP A 589 -15.43 -28.54 -12.37
N LEU A 590 -14.73 -27.57 -12.94
CA LEU A 590 -14.34 -27.62 -14.35
C LEU A 590 -13.33 -28.74 -14.64
N ALA A 591 -12.42 -29.01 -13.69
CA ALA A 591 -11.48 -30.13 -13.82
C ALA A 591 -12.22 -31.48 -13.80
N TYR A 592 -13.17 -31.65 -12.91
CA TYR A 592 -14.04 -32.85 -12.89
C TYR A 592 -14.83 -32.99 -14.20
N ARG A 593 -15.49 -31.91 -14.68
CA ARG A 593 -16.26 -31.96 -15.93
C ARG A 593 -15.41 -32.35 -17.13
N ARG A 594 -14.19 -31.80 -17.23
CA ARG A 594 -13.20 -32.17 -18.29
C ARG A 594 -12.85 -33.67 -18.24
N SER A 595 -12.73 -34.26 -17.06
CA SER A 595 -12.44 -35.70 -16.94
C SER A 595 -13.59 -36.60 -17.49
N LEU A 596 -14.81 -36.05 -17.53
CA LEU A 596 -15.98 -36.73 -18.11
C LEU A 596 -16.14 -36.46 -19.62
N GLY A 597 -15.26 -35.69 -20.26
CA GLY A 597 -15.37 -35.30 -21.66
C GLY A 597 -16.46 -34.25 -21.95
N ALA A 598 -16.87 -33.49 -20.95
CA ALA A 598 -17.96 -32.52 -21.02
C ALA A 598 -17.50 -31.07 -20.82
#